data_b84c0cdaa533c464fb5cfda0b1d4ef29
#
_entry.id   b84c0cdaa533c464fb5cfda0b1d4ef29
#
_cell.length_a   1.000
_cell.length_b   1.000
_cell.length_c   1.000
_cell.angle_alpha   90.00
_cell.angle_beta   90.00
_cell.angle_gamma   90.00
#
_symmetry.space_group_name_H-M   'P 1'
#
loop_
_entity.id
_entity.type
_entity.pdbx_description
1 polymer ?
#
loop_
_entity_poly.entity_id
_entity_poly.type
_entity_poly.pdbx_seq_one_letter_code
_entity_poly.pdbx_strand_id
1 'polypeptide(L)'
;MNVGAAEVGKRCYEGNRRLSYNSLAAFPAWLGLSIIYSVVYMPTLALSNSLAFAHLEDRDRQFPRVRVWGTIGWIAVSWIFPMLYLQSGLQLQAMPPFLVGPELASVTHRLADSLRFSALISWAYAIYCLFLPQTPPKRAGVEPLAFAKAFRLLREPSFAVLVAVSLPISVIHQIYFIQTPQFFSFLGLHDSQIGPAMTMGQFSEIAIMALLGLMLTRLGFRMVITLGALAYFVRYAIWSFPALPVEIQVASQALHGVCYACFFAAAYIYTDQVAPEDVRHSAQTVFGILILGGGPVLGGVLSGWLADHYALEAGGVNYAALWRVVAFIGLGAAAVFYLFFREREAQVRPALAGATAER
;
A
#
# COMPACT_ATOMS: atom_id res chain seq x y z
N MET A 1 16.11 -33.71 -6.62
CA MET A 1 15.34 -32.93 -7.62
C MET A 1 15.59 -31.42 -7.46
N ASN A 2 16.81 -30.95 -7.75
CA ASN A 2 17.18 -29.53 -7.53
C ASN A 2 17.82 -28.87 -8.76
N VAL A 3 17.58 -29.43 -9.96
CA VAL A 3 18.17 -28.93 -11.21
C VAL A 3 17.35 -27.78 -11.84
N GLY A 4 16.04 -27.74 -11.57
CA GLY A 4 15.14 -26.75 -12.17
C GLY A 4 15.32 -25.32 -11.63
N ALA A 5 15.55 -25.15 -10.32
CA ALA A 5 15.66 -23.82 -9.71
C ALA A 5 16.94 -23.07 -10.12
N ALA A 6 18.05 -23.80 -10.28
CA ALA A 6 19.32 -23.21 -10.74
C ALA A 6 19.27 -22.79 -12.22
N GLU A 7 18.50 -23.49 -13.05
CA GLU A 7 18.37 -23.20 -14.48
C GLU A 7 17.40 -22.03 -14.76
N VAL A 8 16.35 -21.89 -13.95
CA VAL A 8 15.46 -20.72 -13.99
C VAL A 8 16.19 -19.47 -13.50
N GLY A 9 16.97 -19.57 -12.43
CA GLY A 9 17.81 -18.47 -11.94
C GLY A 9 18.84 -18.02 -12.98
N LYS A 10 19.45 -18.95 -13.72
CA LYS A 10 20.41 -18.64 -14.79
C LYS A 10 19.76 -17.91 -15.98
N ARG A 11 18.58 -18.33 -16.41
CA ARG A 11 17.84 -17.68 -17.51
C ARG A 11 17.36 -16.26 -17.13
N CYS A 12 16.91 -16.05 -15.93
CA CYS A 12 16.57 -14.71 -15.43
C CYS A 12 17.80 -13.82 -15.33
N TYR A 13 18.95 -14.35 -14.91
CA TYR A 13 20.20 -13.60 -14.79
C TYR A 13 20.80 -13.21 -16.14
N GLU A 14 20.78 -14.11 -17.13
CA GLU A 14 21.26 -13.82 -18.49
C GLU A 14 20.34 -12.86 -19.26
N GLY A 15 19.02 -12.99 -19.08
CA GLY A 15 18.05 -12.02 -19.60
C GLY A 15 18.24 -10.63 -18.98
N ASN A 16 18.45 -10.56 -17.68
CA ASN A 16 18.66 -9.31 -16.95
C ASN A 16 20.01 -8.64 -17.30
N ARG A 17 21.05 -9.40 -17.61
CA ARG A 17 22.36 -8.83 -17.98
C ARG A 17 22.33 -8.14 -19.35
N ARG A 18 21.57 -8.62 -20.33
CA ARG A 18 21.38 -7.94 -21.63
C ARG A 18 20.49 -6.70 -21.52
N LEU A 19 19.53 -6.70 -20.62
CA LEU A 19 18.70 -5.53 -20.32
C LEU A 19 19.49 -4.43 -19.58
N SER A 20 20.50 -4.78 -18.76
CA SER A 20 21.19 -3.83 -17.89
C SER A 20 22.02 -2.77 -18.63
N TYR A 21 22.67 -3.10 -19.75
CA TYR A 21 23.50 -2.13 -20.47
C TYR A 21 22.67 -1.08 -21.23
N ASN A 22 21.56 -1.48 -21.86
CA ASN A 22 20.67 -0.53 -22.52
C ASN A 22 19.76 0.21 -21.51
N SER A 23 19.47 -0.38 -20.35
CA SER A 23 18.63 0.24 -19.31
C SER A 23 19.37 1.36 -18.55
N LEU A 24 20.69 1.26 -18.34
CA LEU A 24 21.47 2.29 -17.66
C LEU A 24 21.50 3.60 -18.46
N ALA A 25 21.59 3.53 -19.79
CA ALA A 25 21.56 4.72 -20.65
C ALA A 25 20.16 5.37 -20.70
N ALA A 26 19.09 4.58 -20.59
CA ALA A 26 17.72 5.08 -20.58
C ALA A 26 17.23 5.52 -19.18
N PHE A 27 17.94 5.14 -18.12
CA PHE A 27 17.52 5.39 -16.72
C PHE A 27 17.27 6.88 -16.42
N PRO A 28 18.13 7.85 -16.79
CA PRO A 28 17.88 9.26 -16.50
C PRO A 28 16.61 9.78 -17.18
N ALA A 29 16.34 9.38 -18.42
CA ALA A 29 15.14 9.76 -19.14
C ALA A 29 13.90 9.15 -18.50
N TRP A 30 13.95 7.87 -18.14
CA TRP A 30 12.87 7.17 -17.45
C TRP A 30 12.59 7.77 -16.06
N LEU A 31 13.63 8.09 -15.30
CA LEU A 31 13.52 8.76 -14.01
C LEU A 31 12.88 10.15 -14.15
N GLY A 32 13.34 10.94 -15.14
CA GLY A 32 12.77 12.26 -15.41
C GLY A 32 11.27 12.19 -15.75
N LEU A 33 10.87 11.27 -16.63
CA LEU A 33 9.47 11.04 -16.96
C LEU A 33 8.66 10.56 -15.75
N SER A 34 9.22 9.68 -14.93
CA SER A 34 8.56 9.19 -13.70
C SER A 34 8.35 10.30 -12.67
N ILE A 35 9.30 11.22 -12.53
CA ILE A 35 9.17 12.41 -11.66
C ILE A 35 8.06 13.31 -12.18
N ILE A 36 8.06 13.63 -13.48
CA ILE A 36 7.01 14.46 -14.10
C ILE A 36 5.64 13.82 -13.90
N TYR A 37 5.53 12.51 -14.19
CA TYR A 37 4.30 11.76 -13.96
C TYR A 37 3.84 11.86 -12.50
N SER A 38 4.73 11.65 -11.54
CA SER A 38 4.40 11.68 -10.12
C SER A 38 3.94 13.08 -9.67
N VAL A 39 4.61 14.14 -10.12
CA VAL A 39 4.24 15.53 -9.79
C VAL A 39 2.85 15.89 -10.34
N VAL A 40 2.48 15.38 -11.50
CA VAL A 40 1.16 15.61 -12.10
C VAL A 40 0.10 14.68 -11.49
N TYR A 41 0.43 13.41 -11.27
CA TYR A 41 -0.54 12.40 -10.84
C TYR A 41 -0.90 12.48 -9.34
N MET A 42 0.08 12.67 -8.46
CA MET A 42 -0.15 12.63 -7.00
C MET A 42 -1.19 13.66 -6.50
N PRO A 43 -1.20 14.92 -7.01
CA PRO A 43 -2.24 15.86 -6.63
C PRO A 43 -3.66 15.43 -7.04
N THR A 44 -3.82 14.64 -8.10
CA THR A 44 -5.15 14.20 -8.54
C THR A 44 -5.85 13.33 -7.49
N LEU A 45 -5.10 12.57 -6.69
CA LEU A 45 -5.64 11.76 -5.60
C LEU A 45 -6.24 12.64 -4.49
N ALA A 46 -5.54 13.70 -4.11
CA ALA A 46 -6.05 14.66 -3.12
C ALA A 46 -7.22 15.48 -3.66
N LEU A 47 -7.15 15.93 -4.93
CA LEU A 47 -8.19 16.67 -5.58
C LEU A 47 -9.47 15.85 -5.75
N SER A 48 -9.38 14.57 -6.10
CA SER A 48 -10.55 13.70 -6.21
C SER A 48 -11.26 13.51 -4.88
N ASN A 49 -10.52 13.34 -3.79
CA ASN A 49 -11.10 13.28 -2.45
C ASN A 49 -11.75 14.62 -2.05
N SER A 50 -11.08 15.75 -2.32
CA SER A 50 -11.59 17.09 -2.05
C SER A 50 -12.88 17.38 -2.82
N LEU A 51 -12.93 16.98 -4.10
CA LEU A 51 -14.12 17.10 -4.94
C LEU A 51 -15.27 16.26 -4.37
N ALA A 52 -15.00 15.01 -3.99
CA ALA A 52 -16.00 14.16 -3.36
C ALA A 52 -16.56 14.82 -2.09
N PHE A 53 -15.70 15.28 -1.19
CA PHE A 53 -16.11 15.95 0.04
C PHE A 53 -16.93 17.23 -0.19
N ALA A 54 -16.69 17.93 -1.29
CA ALA A 54 -17.44 19.16 -1.62
C ALA A 54 -18.89 18.87 -2.05
N HIS A 55 -19.18 17.65 -2.54
CA HIS A 55 -20.48 17.28 -3.09
C HIS A 55 -21.24 16.25 -2.24
N LEU A 56 -20.67 15.78 -1.12
CA LEU A 56 -21.33 14.86 -0.21
C LEU A 56 -22.00 15.63 0.93
N GLU A 57 -23.29 15.36 1.18
CA GLU A 57 -24.08 15.94 2.28
C GLU A 57 -23.65 15.35 3.63
N ASP A 58 -23.61 14.02 3.73
CA ASP A 58 -23.12 13.27 4.89
C ASP A 58 -21.80 12.60 4.55
N ARG A 59 -20.71 13.28 4.87
CA ARG A 59 -19.34 12.82 4.54
C ARG A 59 -18.99 11.51 5.21
N ASP A 60 -19.39 11.33 6.45
CA ASP A 60 -19.02 10.15 7.25
C ASP A 60 -19.69 8.88 6.73
N ARG A 61 -20.92 8.97 6.25
CA ARG A 61 -21.67 7.83 5.71
C ARG A 61 -21.44 7.60 4.21
N GLN A 62 -21.31 8.67 3.43
CA GLN A 62 -21.27 8.58 1.96
C GLN A 62 -19.85 8.41 1.42
N PHE A 63 -18.84 9.05 2.01
CA PHE A 63 -17.47 8.98 1.51
C PHE A 63 -16.88 7.56 1.48
N PRO A 64 -17.05 6.70 2.49
CA PRO A 64 -16.59 5.31 2.43
C PRO A 64 -17.17 4.55 1.23
N ARG A 65 -18.45 4.80 0.89
CA ARG A 65 -19.11 4.17 -0.28
C ARG A 65 -18.54 4.65 -1.61
N VAL A 66 -18.11 5.91 -1.70
CA VAL A 66 -17.41 6.45 -2.88
C VAL A 66 -15.99 5.89 -2.94
N ARG A 67 -15.29 5.88 -1.81
CA ARG A 67 -13.89 5.46 -1.73
C ARG A 67 -13.66 3.98 -2.06
N VAL A 68 -14.60 3.10 -1.72
CA VAL A 68 -14.51 1.66 -2.01
C VAL A 68 -14.41 1.35 -3.51
N TRP A 69 -14.97 2.21 -4.39
CA TRP A 69 -14.84 2.05 -5.83
C TRP A 69 -13.39 2.11 -6.32
N GLY A 70 -12.52 2.86 -5.62
CA GLY A 70 -11.10 2.85 -5.92
C GLY A 70 -10.46 1.48 -5.66
N THR A 71 -10.79 0.82 -4.56
CA THR A 71 -10.31 -0.54 -4.25
C THR A 71 -10.89 -1.57 -5.23
N ILE A 72 -12.18 -1.45 -5.58
CA ILE A 72 -12.82 -2.31 -6.60
C ILE A 72 -12.14 -2.13 -7.95
N GLY A 73 -11.84 -0.90 -8.36
CA GLY A 73 -11.12 -0.62 -9.61
C GLY A 73 -9.72 -1.24 -9.63
N TRP A 74 -8.99 -1.15 -8.53
CA TRP A 74 -7.69 -1.80 -8.38
C TRP A 74 -7.78 -3.33 -8.54
N ILE A 75 -8.70 -3.97 -7.82
CA ILE A 75 -8.94 -5.41 -7.93
C ILE A 75 -9.32 -5.77 -9.37
N ALA A 76 -10.28 -5.05 -9.95
CA ALA A 76 -10.78 -5.35 -11.30
C ALA A 76 -9.65 -5.33 -12.35
N VAL A 77 -8.81 -4.28 -12.36
CA VAL A 77 -7.70 -4.20 -13.31
C VAL A 77 -6.67 -5.30 -13.07
N SER A 78 -6.35 -5.59 -11.80
CA SER A 78 -5.38 -6.61 -11.43
C SER A 78 -5.82 -8.04 -11.79
N TRP A 79 -7.11 -8.27 -12.02
CA TRP A 79 -7.65 -9.56 -12.46
C TRP A 79 -7.97 -9.56 -13.94
N ILE A 80 -8.71 -8.57 -14.43
CA ILE A 80 -9.21 -8.54 -15.82
C ILE A 80 -8.04 -8.52 -16.81
N PHE A 81 -7.04 -7.67 -16.60
CA PHE A 81 -5.91 -7.55 -17.51
C PHE A 81 -5.11 -8.85 -17.64
N PRO A 82 -4.62 -9.49 -16.55
CA PRO A 82 -3.92 -10.75 -16.65
C PRO A 82 -4.78 -11.89 -17.23
N MET A 83 -6.04 -11.99 -16.83
CA MET A 83 -6.91 -13.06 -17.28
C MET A 83 -7.26 -13.00 -18.76
N LEU A 84 -7.55 -11.80 -19.27
CA LEU A 84 -8.00 -11.64 -20.66
C LEU A 84 -6.85 -11.43 -21.63
N TYR A 85 -5.71 -10.91 -21.16
CA TYR A 85 -4.63 -10.46 -22.04
C TYR A 85 -3.32 -11.24 -21.91
N LEU A 86 -3.05 -11.82 -20.73
CA LEU A 86 -1.80 -12.54 -20.47
C LEU A 86 -1.96 -14.07 -20.48
N GLN A 87 -3.17 -14.58 -20.23
CA GLN A 87 -3.46 -16.00 -20.10
C GLN A 87 -4.51 -16.47 -21.11
N SER A 88 -4.58 -17.79 -21.33
CA SER A 88 -5.62 -18.45 -22.10
C SER A 88 -6.10 -19.71 -21.35
N GLY A 89 -7.30 -20.20 -21.69
CA GLY A 89 -7.79 -21.46 -21.14
C GLY A 89 -7.86 -21.47 -19.62
N LEU A 90 -8.42 -20.43 -19.02
CA LEU A 90 -8.51 -20.25 -17.57
C LEU A 90 -9.21 -21.42 -16.89
N GLN A 91 -8.61 -21.94 -15.83
CA GLN A 91 -9.14 -23.00 -14.97
C GLN A 91 -9.28 -22.48 -13.55
N LEU A 92 -10.37 -22.88 -12.88
CA LEU A 92 -10.58 -22.56 -11.47
C LEU A 92 -9.76 -23.53 -10.61
N GLN A 93 -9.00 -22.99 -9.66
CA GLN A 93 -8.30 -23.77 -8.65
C GLN A 93 -8.74 -23.38 -7.23
N ALA A 94 -8.58 -24.32 -6.28
CA ALA A 94 -9.03 -24.10 -4.90
C ALA A 94 -8.18 -23.06 -4.12
N MET A 95 -6.93 -22.85 -4.55
CA MET A 95 -5.99 -21.96 -3.86
C MET A 95 -5.74 -20.70 -4.69
N PRO A 96 -5.47 -19.54 -4.05
CA PRO A 96 -5.17 -18.30 -4.77
C PRO A 96 -3.83 -18.38 -5.55
N PRO A 97 -3.75 -17.73 -6.72
CA PRO A 97 -4.84 -17.05 -7.43
C PRO A 97 -5.83 -18.05 -8.01
N PHE A 98 -7.12 -17.87 -7.76
CA PHE A 98 -8.17 -18.87 -8.01
C PHE A 98 -8.41 -19.19 -9.48
N LEU A 99 -8.02 -18.32 -10.41
CA LEU A 99 -8.17 -18.49 -11.86
C LEU A 99 -6.79 -18.42 -12.52
N VAL A 100 -6.37 -19.51 -13.11
CA VAL A 100 -5.03 -19.67 -13.71
C VAL A 100 -5.14 -20.38 -15.04
N GLY A 101 -4.38 -19.93 -16.02
CA GLY A 101 -4.24 -20.56 -17.33
C GLY A 101 -2.81 -20.45 -17.84
N PRO A 102 -2.44 -21.19 -18.88
CA PRO A 102 -1.15 -21.06 -19.51
C PRO A 102 -0.95 -19.64 -20.06
N GLU A 103 0.24 -19.09 -19.85
CA GLU A 103 0.61 -17.78 -20.36
C GLU A 103 0.66 -17.79 -21.90
N LEU A 104 0.20 -16.70 -22.48
CA LEU A 104 0.30 -16.47 -23.91
C LEU A 104 1.75 -16.16 -24.30
N ALA A 105 2.12 -16.48 -25.55
CA ALA A 105 3.42 -16.13 -26.09
C ALA A 105 3.69 -14.61 -25.93
N SER A 106 4.95 -14.27 -25.66
CA SER A 106 5.41 -12.87 -25.53
C SER A 106 4.79 -12.09 -24.36
N VAL A 107 4.58 -12.75 -23.21
CA VAL A 107 4.02 -12.12 -21.98
C VAL A 107 4.75 -10.81 -21.62
N THR A 108 6.07 -10.77 -21.73
CA THR A 108 6.85 -9.56 -21.42
C THR A 108 6.45 -8.35 -22.30
N HIS A 109 6.21 -8.57 -23.61
CA HIS A 109 5.71 -7.50 -24.48
C HIS A 109 4.27 -7.12 -24.14
N ARG A 110 3.43 -8.10 -23.80
CA ARG A 110 2.05 -7.85 -23.37
C ARG A 110 1.97 -7.10 -22.03
N LEU A 111 2.88 -7.34 -21.11
CA LEU A 111 3.00 -6.56 -19.88
C LEU A 111 3.36 -5.09 -20.15
N ALA A 112 4.23 -4.82 -21.14
CA ALA A 112 4.53 -3.45 -21.56
C ALA A 112 3.30 -2.72 -22.11
N ASP A 113 2.33 -3.44 -22.68
CA ASP A 113 1.06 -2.85 -23.13
C ASP A 113 0.20 -2.33 -21.97
N SER A 114 0.44 -2.76 -20.73
CA SER A 114 -0.21 -2.18 -19.55
C SER A 114 -0.01 -0.67 -19.44
N LEU A 115 1.15 -0.16 -19.84
CA LEU A 115 1.43 1.28 -19.91
C LEU A 115 0.59 1.97 -20.99
N ARG A 116 0.38 1.33 -22.14
CA ARG A 116 -0.47 1.84 -23.21
C ARG A 116 -1.93 1.89 -22.80
N PHE A 117 -2.43 0.81 -22.17
CA PHE A 117 -3.79 0.78 -21.61
C PHE A 117 -3.99 1.84 -20.52
N SER A 118 -3.00 1.98 -19.62
CA SER A 118 -3.02 3.02 -18.60
C SER A 118 -3.09 4.42 -19.20
N ALA A 119 -2.29 4.69 -20.25
CA ALA A 119 -2.31 5.97 -20.95
C ALA A 119 -3.68 6.24 -21.61
N LEU A 120 -4.28 5.22 -22.27
CA LEU A 120 -5.59 5.35 -22.91
C LEU A 120 -6.70 5.64 -21.87
N ILE A 121 -6.70 4.89 -20.77
CA ILE A 121 -7.67 5.09 -19.67
C ILE A 121 -7.47 6.46 -19.01
N SER A 122 -6.22 6.88 -18.82
CA SER A 122 -5.91 8.22 -18.27
C SER A 122 -6.40 9.33 -19.19
N TRP A 123 -6.31 9.13 -20.50
CA TRP A 123 -6.83 10.08 -21.48
C TRP A 123 -8.37 10.16 -21.45
N ALA A 124 -9.04 9.02 -21.40
CA ALA A 124 -10.50 8.97 -21.21
C ALA A 124 -10.93 9.62 -19.88
N TYR A 125 -10.17 9.39 -18.80
CA TYR A 125 -10.40 10.04 -17.52
C TYR A 125 -10.18 11.57 -17.60
N ALA A 126 -9.18 12.06 -18.33
CA ALA A 126 -8.97 13.48 -18.55
C ALA A 126 -10.16 14.14 -19.25
N ILE A 127 -10.71 13.46 -20.28
CA ILE A 127 -11.96 13.93 -20.94
C ILE A 127 -13.12 13.96 -19.94
N TYR A 128 -13.27 12.88 -19.14
CA TYR A 128 -14.32 12.82 -18.12
C TYR A 128 -14.21 13.98 -17.12
N CYS A 129 -12.99 14.38 -16.74
CA CYS A 129 -12.78 15.50 -15.82
C CYS A 129 -13.35 16.84 -16.32
N LEU A 130 -13.52 17.01 -17.65
CA LEU A 130 -14.16 18.21 -18.22
C LEU A 130 -15.65 18.31 -17.91
N PHE A 131 -16.30 17.18 -17.58
CA PHE A 131 -17.71 17.12 -17.24
C PHE A 131 -17.97 17.14 -15.73
N LEU A 132 -16.92 17.21 -14.90
CA LEU A 132 -17.08 17.29 -13.45
C LEU A 132 -17.67 18.64 -13.02
N PRO A 133 -18.48 18.69 -11.95
CA PRO A 133 -19.06 19.93 -11.45
C PRO A 133 -17.95 20.91 -11.03
N GLN A 134 -18.13 22.18 -11.37
CA GLN A 134 -17.19 23.22 -11.00
C GLN A 134 -17.16 23.40 -9.47
N THR A 135 -15.98 23.27 -8.89
CA THR A 135 -15.76 23.43 -7.46
C THR A 135 -14.73 24.55 -7.25
N PRO A 136 -15.19 25.82 -7.16
CA PRO A 136 -14.26 26.94 -7.01
C PRO A 136 -13.50 26.84 -5.67
N PRO A 137 -12.19 27.16 -5.66
CA PRO A 137 -11.39 27.09 -4.43
C PRO A 137 -11.91 28.08 -3.39
N LYS A 138 -12.15 27.63 -2.17
CA LYS A 138 -12.49 28.50 -1.04
C LYS A 138 -11.25 29.30 -0.65
N ARG A 139 -11.23 30.60 -0.98
CA ARG A 139 -10.11 31.51 -0.65
C ARG A 139 -10.14 32.06 0.78
N ALA A 140 -11.29 31.95 1.47
CA ALA A 140 -11.44 32.47 2.83
C ALA A 140 -10.97 31.44 3.87
N GLY A 141 -10.07 31.85 4.75
CA GLY A 141 -9.72 31.10 5.97
C GLY A 141 -8.51 30.16 5.89
N VAL A 142 -7.68 30.19 4.83
CA VAL A 142 -6.41 29.47 4.85
C VAL A 142 -5.38 30.30 5.62
N GLU A 143 -5.20 30.00 6.91
CA GLU A 143 -4.07 30.58 7.67
C GLU A 143 -2.76 30.09 7.05
N PRO A 144 -1.84 30.99 6.63
CA PRO A 144 -0.57 30.60 6.02
C PRO A 144 0.33 29.75 6.91
N LEU A 145 0.07 29.76 8.23
CA LEU A 145 0.84 29.04 9.26
C LEU A 145 0.14 27.80 9.84
N ALA A 146 -0.99 27.36 9.28
CA ALA A 146 -1.68 26.15 9.75
C ALA A 146 -0.77 24.92 9.69
N PHE A 147 0.13 24.85 8.71
CA PHE A 147 1.14 23.81 8.58
C PHE A 147 2.14 23.83 9.75
N ALA A 148 2.64 25.01 10.13
CA ALA A 148 3.55 25.14 11.27
C ALA A 148 2.86 24.81 12.60
N LYS A 149 1.57 25.14 12.75
CA LYS A 149 0.77 24.76 13.92
C LYS A 149 0.62 23.23 14.01
N ALA A 150 0.45 22.54 12.88
CA ALA A 150 0.34 21.08 12.85
C ALA A 150 1.60 20.38 13.38
N PHE A 151 2.79 20.94 13.16
CA PHE A 151 4.03 20.43 13.76
C PHE A 151 4.06 20.56 15.29
N ARG A 152 3.27 21.45 15.89
CA ARG A 152 3.17 21.53 17.36
C ARG A 152 2.51 20.28 17.96
N LEU A 153 1.70 19.55 17.18
CA LEU A 153 1.14 18.28 17.63
C LEU A 153 2.22 17.21 17.91
N LEU A 154 3.41 17.32 17.32
CA LEU A 154 4.55 16.45 17.68
C LEU A 154 5.03 16.64 19.12
N ARG A 155 4.60 17.71 19.81
CA ARG A 155 4.85 17.88 21.24
C ARG A 155 3.91 17.05 22.10
N GLU A 156 2.82 16.58 21.54
CA GLU A 156 1.92 15.64 22.18
C GLU A 156 2.55 14.24 22.14
N PRO A 157 2.87 13.61 23.29
CA PRO A 157 3.65 12.38 23.32
C PRO A 157 3.02 11.24 22.51
N SER A 158 1.72 11.06 22.60
CA SER A 158 1.02 9.97 21.89
C SER A 158 1.01 10.17 20.37
N PHE A 159 0.86 11.42 19.93
CA PHE A 159 0.96 11.76 18.50
C PHE A 159 2.40 11.62 17.99
N ALA A 160 3.38 12.02 18.78
CA ALA A 160 4.80 11.83 18.44
C ALA A 160 5.16 10.35 18.28
N VAL A 161 4.69 9.49 19.20
CA VAL A 161 4.87 8.03 19.10
C VAL A 161 4.18 7.49 17.85
N LEU A 162 2.95 7.93 17.56
CA LEU A 162 2.23 7.52 16.34
C LEU A 162 3.05 7.85 15.09
N VAL A 163 3.53 9.09 14.96
CA VAL A 163 4.32 9.54 13.79
C VAL A 163 5.64 8.77 13.71
N ALA A 164 6.37 8.64 14.84
CA ALA A 164 7.65 7.93 14.89
C ALA A 164 7.55 6.46 14.48
N VAL A 165 6.44 5.79 14.82
CA VAL A 165 6.19 4.39 14.44
C VAL A 165 5.61 4.28 13.03
N SER A 166 4.82 5.25 12.60
CA SER A 166 4.20 5.23 11.27
C SER A 166 5.22 5.34 10.14
N LEU A 167 6.33 6.05 10.35
CA LEU A 167 7.37 6.18 9.33
C LEU A 167 8.03 4.83 9.00
N PRO A 168 8.61 4.05 9.94
CA PRO A 168 9.15 2.73 9.62
C PRO A 168 8.11 1.75 9.09
N ILE A 169 6.86 1.80 9.55
CA ILE A 169 5.79 0.97 8.97
C ILE A 169 5.52 1.37 7.52
N SER A 170 5.51 2.66 7.18
CA SER A 170 5.36 3.12 5.80
C SER A 170 6.55 2.71 4.92
N VAL A 171 7.76 2.72 5.46
CA VAL A 171 8.97 2.22 4.78
C VAL A 171 8.81 0.74 4.41
N ILE A 172 8.45 -0.12 5.38
CA ILE A 172 8.29 -1.56 5.11
C ILE A 172 7.06 -1.85 4.22
N HIS A 173 6.05 -1.00 4.27
CA HIS A 173 4.90 -1.06 3.36
C HIS A 173 5.31 -0.77 1.91
N GLN A 174 6.22 0.18 1.68
CA GLN A 174 6.76 0.46 0.35
C GLN A 174 7.68 -0.67 -0.14
N ILE A 175 8.53 -1.23 0.73
CA ILE A 175 9.37 -2.40 0.40
C ILE A 175 8.48 -3.56 -0.08
N TYR A 176 7.31 -3.76 0.53
CA TYR A 176 6.34 -4.73 0.08
C TYR A 176 5.95 -4.53 -1.39
N PHE A 177 5.56 -3.33 -1.81
CA PHE A 177 5.17 -3.09 -3.20
C PHE A 177 6.30 -3.31 -4.20
N ILE A 178 7.55 -3.04 -3.80
CA ILE A 178 8.72 -3.18 -4.68
C ILE A 178 9.18 -4.64 -4.76
N GLN A 179 9.25 -5.34 -3.61
CA GLN A 179 9.88 -6.67 -3.55
C GLN A 179 8.92 -7.84 -3.74
N THR A 180 7.61 -7.64 -3.52
CA THR A 180 6.64 -8.74 -3.59
C THR A 180 6.52 -9.34 -4.99
N PRO A 181 6.45 -8.56 -6.09
CA PRO A 181 6.38 -9.15 -7.42
C PRO A 181 7.57 -10.06 -7.73
N GLN A 182 8.79 -9.60 -7.40
CA GLN A 182 10.01 -10.37 -7.62
C GLN A 182 10.09 -11.59 -6.69
N PHE A 183 9.64 -11.45 -5.44
CA PHE A 183 9.55 -12.57 -4.50
C PHE A 183 8.56 -13.64 -4.96
N PHE A 184 7.39 -13.26 -5.45
CA PHE A 184 6.41 -14.22 -5.97
C PHE A 184 6.91 -14.90 -7.26
N SER A 185 7.59 -14.16 -8.13
CA SER A 185 8.27 -14.75 -9.28
C SER A 185 9.38 -15.74 -8.85
N PHE A 186 10.15 -15.42 -7.81
CA PHE A 186 11.13 -16.32 -7.20
C PHE A 186 10.48 -17.60 -6.65
N LEU A 187 9.28 -17.51 -6.08
CA LEU A 187 8.50 -18.66 -5.61
C LEU A 187 7.88 -19.49 -6.73
N GLY A 188 8.00 -19.05 -7.98
CA GLY A 188 7.52 -19.76 -9.17
C GLY A 188 6.14 -19.33 -9.68
N LEU A 189 5.58 -18.23 -9.17
CA LEU A 189 4.38 -17.67 -9.80
C LEU A 189 4.74 -17.05 -11.15
N HIS A 190 3.88 -17.29 -12.13
CA HIS A 190 3.96 -16.63 -13.41
C HIS A 190 3.58 -15.14 -13.31
N ASP A 191 4.11 -14.31 -14.21
CA ASP A 191 3.87 -12.87 -14.21
C ASP A 191 2.38 -12.51 -14.23
N SER A 192 1.58 -13.31 -14.94
CA SER A 192 0.13 -13.17 -15.01
C SER A 192 -0.62 -13.46 -13.70
N GLN A 193 0.02 -14.16 -12.75
CA GLN A 193 -0.56 -14.56 -11.47
C GLN A 193 -0.22 -13.59 -10.33
N ILE A 194 0.85 -12.79 -10.49
CA ILE A 194 1.36 -11.91 -9.45
C ILE A 194 0.34 -10.84 -9.05
N GLY A 195 -0.25 -10.17 -10.04
CA GLY A 195 -1.29 -9.16 -9.80
C GLY A 195 -2.48 -9.72 -8.99
N PRO A 196 -3.15 -10.79 -9.48
CA PRO A 196 -4.20 -11.46 -8.73
C PRO A 196 -3.78 -11.91 -7.32
N ALA A 197 -2.60 -12.51 -7.16
CA ALA A 197 -2.09 -12.94 -5.86
C ALA A 197 -1.93 -11.76 -4.87
N MET A 198 -1.44 -10.62 -5.35
CA MET A 198 -1.31 -9.42 -4.51
C MET A 198 -2.67 -8.85 -4.07
N THR A 199 -3.72 -8.98 -4.88
CA THR A 199 -5.05 -8.46 -4.52
C THR A 199 -5.78 -9.24 -3.42
N MET A 200 -5.28 -10.40 -3.02
CA MET A 200 -5.81 -11.12 -1.85
C MET A 200 -5.82 -10.25 -0.60
N GLY A 201 -4.86 -9.34 -0.50
CA GLY A 201 -4.80 -8.34 0.55
C GLY A 201 -5.95 -7.34 0.52
N GLN A 202 -6.38 -6.89 -0.67
CA GLN A 202 -7.45 -5.92 -0.82
C GLN A 202 -8.83 -6.50 -0.51
N PHE A 203 -9.08 -7.77 -0.80
CA PHE A 203 -10.31 -8.44 -0.34
C PHE A 203 -10.40 -8.47 1.19
N SER A 204 -9.31 -8.84 1.85
CA SER A 204 -9.22 -8.80 3.31
C SER A 204 -9.35 -7.36 3.85
N GLU A 205 -8.76 -6.37 3.17
CA GLU A 205 -8.85 -4.97 3.56
C GLU A 205 -10.31 -4.50 3.62
N ILE A 206 -11.12 -4.82 2.62
CA ILE A 206 -12.55 -4.47 2.61
C ILE A 206 -13.25 -5.06 3.82
N ALA A 207 -13.00 -6.33 4.14
CA ALA A 207 -13.61 -7.01 5.27
C ALA A 207 -13.19 -6.40 6.63
N ILE A 208 -11.88 -6.16 6.81
CA ILE A 208 -11.36 -5.60 8.07
C ILE A 208 -11.76 -4.13 8.21
N MET A 209 -11.80 -3.34 7.14
CA MET A 209 -12.31 -1.96 7.17
C MET A 209 -13.77 -1.89 7.65
N ALA A 210 -14.61 -2.83 7.21
CA ALA A 210 -16.00 -2.91 7.70
C ALA A 210 -16.09 -3.21 9.21
N LEU A 211 -15.12 -3.90 9.77
CA LEU A 211 -15.04 -4.25 11.20
C LEU A 211 -14.28 -3.22 12.03
N LEU A 212 -13.54 -2.29 11.40
CA LEU A 212 -12.60 -1.39 12.07
C LEU A 212 -13.29 -0.55 13.16
N GLY A 213 -14.47 -0.01 12.91
CA GLY A 213 -15.23 0.74 13.90
C GLY A 213 -15.53 -0.07 15.15
N LEU A 214 -15.96 -1.33 14.98
CA LEU A 214 -16.20 -2.25 16.09
C LEU A 214 -14.90 -2.59 16.84
N MET A 215 -13.80 -2.77 16.14
CA MET A 215 -12.50 -3.03 16.76
C MET A 215 -12.04 -1.84 17.59
N LEU A 216 -12.15 -0.62 17.04
CA LEU A 216 -11.78 0.61 17.75
C LEU A 216 -12.63 0.83 19.00
N THR A 217 -13.94 0.57 18.95
CA THR A 217 -14.83 0.73 20.13
C THR A 217 -14.56 -0.30 21.22
N ARG A 218 -14.17 -1.52 20.86
CA ARG A 218 -13.97 -2.61 21.83
C ARG A 218 -12.54 -2.68 22.37
N LEU A 219 -11.54 -2.46 21.51
CA LEU A 219 -10.13 -2.67 21.83
C LEU A 219 -9.35 -1.35 22.03
N GLY A 220 -9.88 -0.21 21.54
CA GLY A 220 -9.20 1.07 21.54
C GLY A 220 -8.10 1.18 20.49
N PHE A 221 -7.61 2.39 20.27
CA PHE A 221 -6.57 2.67 19.25
C PHE A 221 -5.24 1.96 19.55
N ARG A 222 -4.84 1.91 20.83
CA ARG A 222 -3.57 1.26 21.20
C ARG A 222 -3.51 -0.18 20.73
N MET A 223 -4.53 -0.97 21.02
CA MET A 223 -4.55 -2.39 20.64
C MET A 223 -4.73 -2.57 19.14
N VAL A 224 -5.63 -1.83 18.51
CA VAL A 224 -5.92 -1.95 17.08
C VAL A 224 -4.68 -1.60 16.24
N ILE A 225 -4.01 -0.48 16.51
CA ILE A 225 -2.81 -0.08 15.76
C ILE A 225 -1.66 -1.06 16.02
N THR A 226 -1.50 -1.56 17.26
CA THR A 226 -0.52 -2.60 17.57
C THR A 226 -0.79 -3.88 16.79
N LEU A 227 -2.04 -4.33 16.69
CA LEU A 227 -2.42 -5.50 15.89
C LEU A 227 -2.09 -5.29 14.39
N GLY A 228 -2.30 -4.09 13.86
CA GLY A 228 -1.88 -3.74 12.50
C GLY A 228 -0.36 -3.87 12.30
N ALA A 229 0.44 -3.35 13.23
CA ALA A 229 1.90 -3.48 13.18
C ALA A 229 2.38 -4.94 13.36
N LEU A 230 1.74 -5.72 14.25
CA LEU A 230 2.02 -7.15 14.41
C LEU A 230 1.65 -7.96 13.17
N ALA A 231 0.60 -7.59 12.45
CA ALA A 231 0.24 -8.25 11.19
C ALA A 231 1.35 -8.08 10.12
N TYR A 232 2.04 -6.94 10.09
CA TYR A 232 3.25 -6.77 9.26
C TYR A 232 4.35 -7.76 9.67
N PHE A 233 4.63 -7.86 10.96
CA PHE A 233 5.62 -8.82 11.46
C PHE A 233 5.25 -10.25 11.05
N VAL A 234 4.04 -10.71 11.35
CA VAL A 234 3.61 -12.08 11.07
C VAL A 234 3.70 -12.40 9.58
N ARG A 235 3.22 -11.51 8.71
CA ARG A 235 3.26 -11.71 7.26
C ARG A 235 4.68 -11.85 6.75
N TYR A 236 5.58 -10.94 7.11
CA TYR A 236 6.96 -10.97 6.65
C TYR A 236 7.79 -12.07 7.34
N ALA A 237 7.42 -12.47 8.56
CA ALA A 237 7.98 -13.66 9.19
C ALA A 237 7.65 -14.93 8.39
N ILE A 238 6.41 -15.09 7.92
CA ILE A 238 6.03 -16.19 7.01
C ILE A 238 6.90 -16.14 5.74
N TRP A 239 7.07 -14.97 5.13
CA TRP A 239 7.87 -14.80 3.91
C TRP A 239 9.37 -14.98 4.10
N SER A 240 9.86 -14.91 5.35
CA SER A 240 11.25 -15.24 5.67
C SER A 240 11.55 -16.74 5.60
N PHE A 241 10.53 -17.56 5.33
CA PHE A 241 10.66 -19.02 5.10
C PHE A 241 10.19 -19.37 3.66
N PRO A 242 10.99 -19.09 2.63
CA PRO A 242 10.59 -19.35 1.23
C PRO A 242 10.36 -20.83 0.90
N ALA A 243 10.81 -21.74 1.77
CA ALA A 243 10.56 -23.18 1.63
C ALA A 243 9.11 -23.59 1.95
N LEU A 244 8.30 -22.70 2.55
CA LEU A 244 6.88 -22.95 2.74
C LEU A 244 6.15 -23.00 1.39
N PRO A 245 5.06 -23.78 1.27
CA PRO A 245 4.23 -23.80 0.06
C PRO A 245 3.83 -22.40 -0.40
N VAL A 246 3.85 -22.19 -1.71
CA VAL A 246 3.54 -20.89 -2.31
C VAL A 246 2.11 -20.44 -1.96
N GLU A 247 1.20 -21.37 -1.79
CA GLU A 247 -0.17 -21.12 -1.39
C GLU A 247 -0.26 -20.46 -0.01
N ILE A 248 0.58 -20.88 0.95
CA ILE A 248 0.67 -20.25 2.28
C ILE A 248 1.24 -18.85 2.16
N GLN A 249 2.26 -18.66 1.32
CA GLN A 249 2.85 -17.34 1.06
C GLN A 249 1.81 -16.39 0.48
N VAL A 250 1.04 -16.83 -0.51
CA VAL A 250 -0.04 -16.04 -1.13
C VAL A 250 -1.21 -15.84 -0.18
N ALA A 251 -1.65 -16.87 0.56
CA ALA A 251 -2.73 -16.76 1.54
C ALA A 251 -2.39 -15.76 2.66
N SER A 252 -1.11 -15.66 3.05
CA SER A 252 -0.66 -14.67 4.05
C SER A 252 -0.88 -13.22 3.61
N GLN A 253 -1.13 -12.96 2.32
CA GLN A 253 -1.55 -11.65 1.83
C GLN A 253 -2.85 -11.17 2.48
N ALA A 254 -3.71 -12.07 2.97
CA ALA A 254 -4.89 -11.67 3.74
C ALA A 254 -4.54 -10.82 4.97
N LEU A 255 -3.34 -10.98 5.55
CA LEU A 255 -2.85 -10.11 6.63
C LEU A 255 -2.67 -8.64 6.18
N HIS A 256 -2.55 -8.37 4.87
CA HIS A 256 -2.43 -7.00 4.36
C HIS A 256 -3.64 -6.14 4.74
N GLY A 257 -4.84 -6.71 4.72
CA GLY A 257 -6.03 -5.98 5.15
C GLY A 257 -5.96 -5.56 6.62
N VAL A 258 -5.46 -6.43 7.50
CA VAL A 258 -5.20 -6.09 8.90
C VAL A 258 -4.11 -5.02 9.01
N CYS A 259 -3.01 -5.16 8.25
CA CYS A 259 -1.93 -4.16 8.20
C CYS A 259 -2.46 -2.78 7.83
N TYR A 260 -3.26 -2.68 6.77
CA TYR A 260 -3.73 -1.39 6.27
C TYR A 260 -4.85 -0.81 7.15
N ALA A 261 -5.90 -1.57 7.41
CA ALA A 261 -7.05 -1.09 8.15
C ALA A 261 -6.70 -0.78 9.62
N CYS A 262 -6.07 -1.74 10.32
CA CYS A 262 -5.78 -1.56 11.74
C CYS A 262 -4.60 -0.62 12.01
N PHE A 263 -3.66 -0.44 11.06
CA PHE A 263 -2.58 0.51 11.26
C PHE A 263 -2.90 1.85 10.58
N PHE A 264 -2.90 1.93 9.24
CA PHE A 264 -2.99 3.22 8.56
C PHE A 264 -4.36 3.90 8.73
N ALA A 265 -5.46 3.19 8.50
CA ALA A 265 -6.78 3.81 8.64
C ALA A 265 -7.05 4.22 10.09
N ALA A 266 -6.72 3.37 11.07
CA ALA A 266 -6.84 3.73 12.48
C ALA A 266 -5.94 4.91 12.87
N ALA A 267 -4.71 5.02 12.33
CA ALA A 267 -3.80 6.14 12.57
C ALA A 267 -4.36 7.45 12.00
N TYR A 268 -4.98 7.43 10.81
CA TYR A 268 -5.65 8.61 10.25
C TYR A 268 -6.85 9.03 11.10
N ILE A 269 -7.67 8.08 11.56
CA ILE A 269 -8.82 8.36 12.44
C ILE A 269 -8.31 8.96 13.76
N TYR A 270 -7.26 8.40 14.37
CA TYR A 270 -6.68 8.95 15.59
C TYR A 270 -6.15 10.37 15.39
N THR A 271 -5.44 10.62 14.28
CA THR A 271 -4.94 11.95 13.92
C THR A 271 -6.07 12.97 13.81
N ASP A 272 -7.19 12.58 13.23
CA ASP A 272 -8.39 13.44 13.13
C ASP A 272 -8.98 13.78 14.50
N GLN A 273 -9.05 12.81 15.40
CA GLN A 273 -9.65 12.98 16.72
C GLN A 273 -8.78 13.77 17.71
N VAL A 274 -7.45 13.64 17.61
CA VAL A 274 -6.51 14.33 18.52
C VAL A 274 -6.24 15.77 18.09
N ALA A 275 -6.35 16.06 16.81
CA ALA A 275 -6.07 17.39 16.29
C ALA A 275 -7.21 18.36 16.64
N PRO A 276 -6.89 19.55 17.22
CA PRO A 276 -7.84 20.64 17.37
C PRO A 276 -8.51 21.02 16.06
N GLU A 277 -9.74 21.51 16.09
CA GLU A 277 -10.53 21.78 14.90
C GLU A 277 -9.85 22.73 13.90
N ASP A 278 -9.17 23.75 14.42
CA ASP A 278 -8.45 24.78 13.62
C ASP A 278 -7.24 24.22 12.85
N VAL A 279 -6.67 23.08 13.28
CA VAL A 279 -5.47 22.48 12.67
C VAL A 279 -5.69 21.04 12.15
N ARG A 280 -6.90 20.51 12.25
CA ARG A 280 -7.23 19.11 11.91
C ARG A 280 -6.81 18.73 10.50
N HIS A 281 -7.20 19.51 9.49
CA HIS A 281 -6.82 19.27 8.10
C HIS A 281 -5.31 19.37 7.88
N SER A 282 -4.64 20.30 8.56
CA SER A 282 -3.20 20.45 8.48
C SER A 282 -2.46 19.29 9.14
N ALA A 283 -2.97 18.76 10.26
CA ALA A 283 -2.43 17.58 10.92
C ALA A 283 -2.50 16.34 10.04
N GLN A 284 -3.64 16.10 9.41
CA GLN A 284 -3.80 15.00 8.45
C GLN A 284 -2.89 15.16 7.23
N THR A 285 -2.72 16.38 6.73
CA THR A 285 -1.83 16.67 5.62
C THR A 285 -0.37 16.40 5.98
N VAL A 286 0.10 16.88 7.13
CA VAL A 286 1.47 16.62 7.63
C VAL A 286 1.70 15.14 7.83
N PHE A 287 0.77 14.45 8.48
CA PHE A 287 0.84 13.01 8.68
C PHE A 287 0.88 12.27 7.34
N GLY A 288 0.02 12.66 6.39
CA GLY A 288 0.00 12.10 5.03
C GLY A 288 1.31 12.33 4.27
N ILE A 289 1.90 13.52 4.33
CA ILE A 289 3.19 13.82 3.67
C ILE A 289 4.30 12.92 4.23
N LEU A 290 4.35 12.72 5.54
CA LEU A 290 5.36 11.86 6.16
C LEU A 290 5.20 10.40 5.73
N ILE A 291 3.96 9.90 5.69
CA ILE A 291 3.67 8.48 5.43
C ILE A 291 3.58 8.18 3.94
N LEU A 292 2.87 9.00 3.17
CA LEU A 292 2.68 8.76 1.72
C LEU A 292 3.80 9.38 0.87
N GLY A 293 4.61 10.26 1.44
CA GLY A 293 5.77 10.88 0.78
C GLY A 293 7.09 10.34 1.32
N GLY A 294 7.41 10.64 2.58
CA GLY A 294 8.68 10.28 3.21
C GLY A 294 8.91 8.77 3.31
N GLY A 295 7.89 8.03 3.73
CA GLY A 295 7.95 6.58 3.84
C GLY A 295 8.29 5.87 2.52
N PRO A 296 7.56 6.13 1.43
CA PRO A 296 7.86 5.56 0.12
C PRO A 296 9.24 5.89 -0.43
N VAL A 297 9.73 7.13 -0.24
CA VAL A 297 11.08 7.52 -0.68
C VAL A 297 12.14 6.72 0.09
N LEU A 298 12.05 6.71 1.41
CA LEU A 298 12.98 5.94 2.26
C LEU A 298 12.84 4.43 2.01
N GLY A 299 11.62 3.95 1.80
CA GLY A 299 11.33 2.56 1.48
C GLY A 299 11.93 2.13 0.15
N GLY A 300 11.89 2.99 -0.87
CA GLY A 300 12.53 2.75 -2.16
C GLY A 300 14.05 2.60 -2.02
N VAL A 301 14.69 3.54 -1.32
CA VAL A 301 16.15 3.50 -1.07
C VAL A 301 16.53 2.26 -0.26
N LEU A 302 15.81 2.00 0.85
CA LEU A 302 16.10 0.84 1.69
C LEU A 302 15.83 -0.47 0.97
N SER A 303 14.79 -0.54 0.13
CA SER A 303 14.49 -1.71 -0.69
C SER A 303 15.64 -2.07 -1.64
N GLY A 304 16.18 -1.06 -2.34
CA GLY A 304 17.34 -1.25 -3.22
C GLY A 304 18.57 -1.70 -2.43
N TRP A 305 18.88 -1.00 -1.34
CA TRP A 305 20.02 -1.36 -0.50
C TRP A 305 19.91 -2.78 0.08
N LEU A 306 18.73 -3.20 0.55
CA LEU A 306 18.51 -4.57 1.05
C LEU A 306 18.68 -5.60 -0.07
N ALA A 307 18.19 -5.33 -1.27
CA ALA A 307 18.33 -6.23 -2.40
C ALA A 307 19.82 -6.41 -2.78
N ASP A 308 20.59 -5.33 -2.81
CA ASP A 308 22.03 -5.36 -3.11
C ASP A 308 22.82 -6.04 -1.98
N HIS A 309 22.48 -5.74 -0.70
CA HIS A 309 23.19 -6.31 0.46
C HIS A 309 22.97 -7.83 0.59
N TYR A 310 21.79 -8.30 0.23
CA TYR A 310 21.44 -9.73 0.25
C TYR A 310 21.50 -10.37 -1.14
N ALA A 311 22.21 -9.75 -2.09
CA ALA A 311 22.45 -10.33 -3.40
C ALA A 311 23.27 -11.63 -3.26
N LEU A 312 22.91 -12.65 -4.04
CA LEU A 312 23.61 -13.93 -4.07
C LEU A 312 24.63 -13.94 -5.21
N GLU A 313 25.81 -14.54 -4.99
CA GLU A 313 26.84 -14.69 -6.01
C GLU A 313 26.33 -15.41 -7.26
N ALA A 314 25.44 -16.38 -7.07
CA ALA A 314 24.79 -17.11 -8.16
C ALA A 314 23.70 -16.30 -8.89
N GLY A 315 23.45 -15.05 -8.48
CA GLY A 315 22.36 -14.19 -8.95
C GLY A 315 21.07 -14.32 -8.14
N GLY A 316 20.29 -13.25 -8.11
CA GLY A 316 19.07 -13.14 -7.32
C GLY A 316 19.30 -12.60 -5.90
N VAL A 317 18.26 -12.62 -5.09
CA VAL A 317 18.24 -12.04 -3.74
C VAL A 317 17.94 -13.13 -2.71
N ASN A 318 18.62 -13.09 -1.57
CA ASN A 318 18.27 -13.91 -0.41
C ASN A 318 17.01 -13.36 0.27
N TYR A 319 15.86 -13.73 -0.26
CA TYR A 319 14.55 -13.26 0.26
C TYR A 319 14.30 -13.67 1.70
N ALA A 320 14.84 -14.81 2.17
CA ALA A 320 14.73 -15.21 3.57
C ALA A 320 15.34 -14.17 4.51
N ALA A 321 16.53 -13.68 4.19
CA ALA A 321 17.20 -12.65 4.96
C ALA A 321 16.52 -11.27 4.83
N LEU A 322 16.15 -10.88 3.63
CA LEU A 322 15.46 -9.62 3.35
C LEU A 322 14.16 -9.51 4.15
N TRP A 323 13.26 -10.49 4.01
CA TRP A 323 11.97 -10.46 4.71
C TRP A 323 12.10 -10.58 6.21
N ARG A 324 13.14 -11.24 6.71
CA ARG A 324 13.44 -11.31 8.15
C ARG A 324 13.75 -9.93 8.73
N VAL A 325 14.57 -9.14 8.06
CA VAL A 325 14.85 -7.75 8.47
C VAL A 325 13.58 -6.92 8.47
N VAL A 326 12.80 -7.00 7.41
CA VAL A 326 11.53 -6.28 7.28
C VAL A 326 10.53 -6.69 8.37
N ALA A 327 10.47 -7.98 8.70
CA ALA A 327 9.64 -8.50 9.80
C ALA A 327 10.06 -7.89 11.16
N PHE A 328 11.34 -7.87 11.48
CA PHE A 328 11.81 -7.32 12.75
C PHE A 328 11.58 -5.81 12.87
N ILE A 329 11.61 -5.05 11.77
CA ILE A 329 11.19 -3.64 11.77
C ILE A 329 9.71 -3.54 12.19
N GLY A 330 8.84 -4.39 11.64
CA GLY A 330 7.43 -4.46 12.03
C GLY A 330 7.21 -4.82 13.50
N LEU A 331 7.98 -5.80 14.01
CA LEU A 331 7.94 -6.21 15.42
C LEU A 331 8.39 -5.08 16.35
N GLY A 332 9.51 -4.43 16.02
CA GLY A 332 10.03 -3.29 16.78
C GLY A 332 9.03 -2.14 16.81
N ALA A 333 8.41 -1.82 15.67
CA ALA A 333 7.37 -0.82 15.57
C ALA A 333 6.16 -1.16 16.46
N ALA A 334 5.69 -2.42 16.44
CA ALA A 334 4.60 -2.89 17.28
C ALA A 334 4.94 -2.78 18.78
N ALA A 335 6.15 -3.19 19.17
CA ALA A 335 6.61 -3.11 20.56
C ALA A 335 6.71 -1.66 21.06
N VAL A 336 7.34 -0.77 20.26
CA VAL A 336 7.46 0.64 20.60
C VAL A 336 6.07 1.28 20.73
N PHE A 337 5.19 1.02 19.79
CA PHE A 337 3.85 1.56 19.83
C PHE A 337 3.10 1.07 21.08
N TYR A 338 3.09 -0.24 21.32
CA TYR A 338 2.39 -0.82 22.48
C TYR A 338 2.92 -0.28 23.81
N LEU A 339 4.22 -0.09 23.96
CA LEU A 339 4.83 0.33 25.22
C LEU A 339 4.68 1.83 25.49
N PHE A 340 4.81 2.67 24.47
CA PHE A 340 4.91 4.12 24.64
C PHE A 340 3.64 4.87 24.26
N PHE A 341 2.75 4.31 23.44
CA PHE A 341 1.52 4.96 23.08
C PHE A 341 0.50 4.88 24.23
N ARG A 342 0.00 6.04 24.62
CA ARG A 342 -1.03 6.15 25.67
C ARG A 342 -2.25 6.88 25.13
N GLU A 343 -3.40 6.21 25.17
CA GLU A 343 -4.66 6.74 24.71
C GLU A 343 -5.18 7.81 25.68
N ARG A 344 -5.56 8.98 25.17
CA ARG A 344 -6.25 10.01 25.97
C ARG A 344 -7.73 9.67 26.03
N GLU A 345 -8.20 9.10 27.12
CA GLU A 345 -9.58 8.65 27.31
C GLU A 345 -10.65 9.75 27.18
N ALA A 346 -10.32 10.99 27.48
CA ALA A 346 -11.28 12.09 27.55
C ALA A 346 -11.77 12.62 26.20
N GLN A 347 -11.04 12.38 25.10
CA GLN A 347 -11.37 12.93 23.76
C GLN A 347 -11.95 11.89 22.80
N VAL A 348 -11.74 10.61 23.05
CA VAL A 348 -12.08 9.52 22.11
C VAL A 348 -13.48 8.93 22.37
N ARG A 349 -13.92 8.86 23.61
CA ARG A 349 -15.22 8.23 23.98
C ARG A 349 -16.48 8.93 23.48
N PRO A 350 -16.60 10.26 23.42
CA PRO A 350 -17.84 10.90 22.98
C PRO A 350 -18.17 10.68 21.51
N ALA A 351 -17.15 10.66 20.64
CA ALA A 351 -17.33 10.49 19.19
C ALA A 351 -17.77 9.06 18.82
N LEU A 352 -17.31 8.06 19.57
CA LEU A 352 -17.68 6.65 19.35
C LEU A 352 -19.04 6.29 19.98
N ALA A 353 -19.43 6.94 21.08
CA ALA A 353 -20.72 6.71 21.74
C ALA A 353 -21.90 7.27 20.94
N GLY A 354 -21.72 8.38 20.22
CA GLY A 354 -22.74 8.94 19.34
C GLY A 354 -23.11 8.02 18.17
N ALA A 355 -22.13 7.28 17.63
CA ALA A 355 -22.35 6.38 16.51
C ALA A 355 -23.12 5.09 16.88
N THR A 356 -23.21 4.74 18.15
CA THR A 356 -23.93 3.56 18.66
C THR A 356 -25.32 3.87 19.18
N ALA A 357 -25.62 5.12 19.50
CA ALA A 357 -26.93 5.55 20.02
C ALA A 357 -27.99 5.80 18.93
N GLU A 358 -27.58 5.87 17.66
CA GLU A 358 -28.48 6.10 16.51
C GLU A 358 -28.77 4.82 15.67
N ARG A 359 -28.61 3.63 16.25
CA ARG A 359 -29.01 2.37 15.59
C ARG A 359 -30.23 1.76 16.24
#